data_b4e52070aa5e7e3a0c6f1c79394f4f23
#
_entry.id   b4e52070aa5e7e3a0c6f1c79394f4f23
#
_cell.length_a   1.000
_cell.length_b   1.000
_cell.length_c   1.000
_cell.angle_alpha   90.00
_cell.angle_beta   90.00
_cell.angle_gamma   90.00
#
_symmetry.space_group_name_H-M   'P 1'
#
loop_
_entity.id
_entity.type
_entity.pdbx_description
1 polymer ?
#
loop_
_entity_poly.entity_id
_entity_poly.type
_entity_poly.pdbx_seq_one_letter_code
_entity_poly.pdbx_strand_id
1 'polypeptide(L)'
;MRIRTNSSVCAALLLTASFAFAQSALAQDGKDKLNKIEHIIVVYQENWSFDSLYGLFPGANGLFQSSSLSLEQRDRLTGQPYSSQLGQPFDPVSGTVTLTTPPQPINNNVTPNVVDTRFGPNLDTLFPYNVVTHSALQSSDKTGDIVHRYWHEQSQINHGKMNWFVTWSDNPGLVMSYFDATNLPEGKLAQRYTMCDNFFHAAFGGSFLNHQFFIAAQVPVYPNAPASLQATLASDGQLALDPVTGKIVHDGTITPIGGASFAVPGSTFDKNYAINTIFSVNLVPTFSTPGSTSLLPSQNDSNPADTTRPYIPTIGDRLSAKGVSWKWYSGGWDNALASSANNPANNGTVPPNAPVDPLFQWHHQPLAYYDNYAPWVNGQRNLVSAAHLQDETDFFLDLKNHGLPAVSFIKPLGPDNEHPGYADLLQGQQHVADIVEAVRTSPYWGHTLIVVTYDEHGGRWDHVSPPTSNGIWGDGTRVPGLVLGPLAKEHFVDHTSHDTLSIIKTIEERFGLEPLTTYDANASSLESSLKF
;
A
#
# COMPACT_ATOMS: atom_id res chain seq x y z
N MET A 1 1.71 52.64 -51.32
CA MET A 1 1.14 51.91 -50.19
C MET A 1 1.73 50.49 -50.24
N ARG A 2 2.77 50.20 -49.41
CA ARG A 2 3.44 48.91 -49.42
C ARG A 2 2.88 48.08 -48.23
N ILE A 3 2.25 47.00 -48.55
CA ILE A 3 1.74 46.01 -47.57
C ILE A 3 2.95 45.19 -47.06
N ARG A 4 3.26 45.31 -45.79
CA ARG A 4 4.22 44.41 -45.12
C ARG A 4 3.44 43.18 -44.63
N THR A 5 3.68 42.03 -45.22
CA THR A 5 3.16 40.76 -44.77
C THR A 5 3.95 40.30 -43.55
N ASN A 6 3.25 39.99 -42.44
CA ASN A 6 3.76 39.50 -41.19
C ASN A 6 4.31 38.05 -41.33
N SER A 7 5.60 37.91 -41.48
CA SER A 7 6.30 36.60 -41.47
C SER A 7 6.43 35.97 -40.08
N SER A 8 6.03 36.63 -39.01
CA SER A 8 6.16 36.15 -37.64
C SER A 8 5.08 35.14 -37.20
N VAL A 9 3.91 35.14 -37.86
CA VAL A 9 2.81 34.22 -37.46
C VAL A 9 3.00 32.81 -38.03
N CYS A 10 3.64 32.66 -39.20
CA CYS A 10 3.93 31.34 -39.77
C CYS A 10 5.04 30.57 -39.05
N ALA A 11 6.00 31.26 -38.44
CA ALA A 11 7.09 30.60 -37.70
C ALA A 11 6.59 30.00 -36.34
N ALA A 12 5.66 30.69 -35.68
CA ALA A 12 5.07 30.19 -34.42
C ALA A 12 4.17 28.96 -34.61
N LEU A 13 3.40 28.94 -35.73
CA LEU A 13 2.54 27.79 -36.07
C LEU A 13 3.37 26.54 -36.49
N LEU A 14 4.50 26.75 -37.16
CA LEU A 14 5.40 25.65 -37.53
C LEU A 14 6.14 25.05 -36.31
N LEU A 15 6.51 25.86 -35.32
CA LEU A 15 7.15 25.40 -34.07
C LEU A 15 6.15 24.61 -33.19
N THR A 16 4.90 25.06 -33.07
CA THR A 16 3.87 24.34 -32.29
C THR A 16 3.47 23.02 -32.95
N ALA A 17 3.36 22.98 -34.29
CA ALA A 17 3.10 21.75 -35.02
C ALA A 17 4.27 20.75 -34.91
N SER A 18 5.52 21.21 -34.96
CA SER A 18 6.71 20.36 -34.81
C SER A 18 6.83 19.79 -33.39
N PHE A 19 6.45 20.55 -32.35
CA PHE A 19 6.41 20.08 -30.97
C PHE A 19 5.31 19.03 -30.77
N ALA A 20 4.13 19.25 -31.31
CA ALA A 20 3.01 18.30 -31.23
C ALA A 20 3.32 16.99 -31.99
N PHE A 21 3.97 17.06 -33.15
CA PHE A 21 4.44 15.87 -33.89
C PHE A 21 5.56 15.12 -33.14
N ALA A 22 6.49 15.82 -32.52
CA ALA A 22 7.54 15.20 -31.72
C ALA A 22 6.98 14.52 -30.47
N GLN A 23 6.03 15.15 -29.77
CA GLN A 23 5.36 14.53 -28.63
C GLN A 23 4.51 13.30 -29.03
N SER A 24 3.79 13.37 -30.16
CA SER A 24 3.03 12.22 -30.63
C SER A 24 3.91 11.07 -31.09
N ALA A 25 5.07 11.34 -31.68
CA ALA A 25 6.03 10.32 -32.09
C ALA A 25 6.70 9.66 -30.88
N LEU A 26 7.05 10.42 -29.82
CA LEU A 26 7.61 9.89 -28.58
C LEU A 26 6.58 9.04 -27.83
N ALA A 27 5.33 9.48 -27.76
CA ALA A 27 4.25 8.72 -27.14
C ALA A 27 3.94 7.42 -27.91
N GLN A 28 4.08 7.42 -29.23
CA GLN A 28 3.92 6.21 -30.04
C GLN A 28 5.08 5.23 -29.85
N ASP A 29 6.33 5.72 -29.77
CA ASP A 29 7.51 4.89 -29.51
C ASP A 29 7.42 4.23 -28.11
N GLY A 30 6.97 4.96 -27.08
CA GLY A 30 6.73 4.41 -25.76
C GLY A 30 5.66 3.30 -25.77
N LYS A 31 4.52 3.51 -26.43
CA LYS A 31 3.48 2.48 -26.58
C LYS A 31 3.99 1.23 -27.29
N ASP A 32 4.78 1.39 -28.36
CA ASP A 32 5.32 0.26 -29.12
C ASP A 32 6.31 -0.57 -28.27
N LYS A 33 7.02 0.06 -27.34
CA LYS A 33 7.92 -0.60 -26.37
C LYS A 33 7.13 -1.40 -25.33
N LEU A 34 6.14 -0.77 -24.68
CA LEU A 34 5.29 -1.45 -23.70
C LEU A 34 4.51 -2.64 -24.29
N ASN A 35 4.24 -2.65 -25.61
CA ASN A 35 3.58 -3.77 -26.27
C ASN A 35 4.36 -5.10 -26.22
N LYS A 36 5.65 -5.08 -25.86
CA LYS A 36 6.43 -6.30 -25.60
C LYS A 36 6.05 -7.01 -24.31
N ILE A 37 5.37 -6.32 -23.39
CA ILE A 37 4.88 -6.89 -22.14
C ILE A 37 3.53 -7.55 -22.42
N GLU A 38 3.46 -8.86 -22.37
CA GLU A 38 2.21 -9.60 -22.53
C GLU A 38 1.55 -9.89 -21.18
N HIS A 39 2.38 -10.04 -20.13
CA HIS A 39 1.94 -10.32 -18.77
C HIS A 39 2.56 -9.34 -17.77
N ILE A 40 1.73 -8.78 -16.91
CA ILE A 40 2.16 -7.98 -15.74
C ILE A 40 1.72 -8.75 -14.50
N ILE A 41 2.67 -9.08 -13.64
CA ILE A 41 2.43 -9.74 -12.36
C ILE A 41 2.85 -8.77 -11.26
N VAL A 42 1.95 -8.49 -10.33
CA VAL A 42 2.23 -7.66 -9.16
C VAL A 42 2.15 -8.54 -7.92
N VAL A 43 3.23 -8.63 -7.16
CA VAL A 43 3.27 -9.26 -5.84
C VAL A 43 3.23 -8.15 -4.79
N TYR A 44 2.23 -8.17 -3.93
CA TYR A 44 1.92 -7.10 -2.98
C TYR A 44 2.13 -7.59 -1.55
N GLN A 45 3.32 -7.27 -0.99
CA GLN A 45 3.78 -7.66 0.32
C GLN A 45 3.35 -6.68 1.41
N GLU A 46 3.80 -6.88 2.67
CA GLU A 46 3.31 -6.12 3.83
C GLU A 46 4.40 -5.49 4.68
N ASN A 47 4.18 -4.23 4.95
CA ASN A 47 4.48 -3.45 6.13
C ASN A 47 5.97 -3.21 6.40
N TRP A 48 6.71 -2.75 5.37
CA TRP A 48 8.11 -2.36 5.55
C TRP A 48 8.44 -1.06 4.81
N SER A 49 9.10 -0.10 5.51
CA SER A 49 9.68 1.05 4.83
C SER A 49 10.92 0.66 4.02
N PHE A 50 11.30 1.48 3.04
CA PHE A 50 12.51 1.25 2.25
C PHE A 50 13.76 1.17 3.13
N ASP A 51 13.97 2.14 4.02
CA ASP A 51 15.15 2.16 4.89
C ASP A 51 15.18 0.97 5.84
N SER A 52 14.03 0.45 6.25
CA SER A 52 13.98 -0.68 7.18
C SER A 52 14.36 -2.03 6.58
N LEU A 53 14.40 -2.16 5.23
CA LEU A 53 14.87 -3.37 4.54
C LEU A 53 16.07 -3.12 3.64
N TYR A 54 16.07 -2.03 2.89
CA TYR A 54 17.02 -1.75 1.83
C TYR A 54 17.80 -0.45 2.02
N GLY A 55 17.78 0.12 3.22
CA GLY A 55 18.54 1.32 3.56
C GLY A 55 20.05 1.17 3.41
N LEU A 56 20.56 -0.05 3.29
CA LEU A 56 21.97 -0.37 3.01
C LEU A 56 22.20 -0.90 1.59
N PHE A 57 21.18 -0.90 0.73
CA PHE A 57 21.30 -1.44 -0.63
C PHE A 57 22.31 -0.63 -1.46
N PRO A 58 23.26 -1.28 -2.15
CA PRO A 58 24.32 -0.59 -2.89
C PRO A 58 23.79 0.33 -4.00
N GLY A 59 24.16 1.59 -3.95
CA GLY A 59 23.77 2.60 -4.94
C GLY A 59 22.42 3.27 -4.69
N ALA A 60 21.63 2.79 -3.72
CA ALA A 60 20.37 3.40 -3.37
C ALA A 60 20.53 4.66 -2.50
N ASN A 61 19.53 5.54 -2.54
CA ASN A 61 19.34 6.62 -1.57
C ASN A 61 18.88 6.03 -0.23
N GLY A 62 19.81 5.54 0.57
CA GLY A 62 19.57 4.82 1.80
C GLY A 62 20.06 5.54 3.05
N LEU A 63 20.31 4.79 4.12
CA LEU A 63 20.62 5.33 5.45
C LEU A 63 21.84 6.26 5.49
N PHE A 64 22.83 6.06 4.61
CA PHE A 64 24.01 6.92 4.56
C PHE A 64 23.76 8.32 3.97
N GLN A 65 22.63 8.52 3.30
CA GLN A 65 22.19 9.80 2.75
C GLN A 65 21.23 10.56 3.69
N SER A 66 20.84 9.93 4.81
CA SER A 66 19.93 10.54 5.77
C SER A 66 20.50 11.85 6.35
N SER A 67 19.62 12.83 6.52
CA SER A 67 19.99 14.12 7.12
C SER A 67 19.97 14.05 8.64
N SER A 68 20.76 14.93 9.30
CA SER A 68 20.69 15.07 10.76
C SER A 68 19.28 15.45 11.26
N LEU A 69 18.51 16.17 10.44
CA LEU A 69 17.14 16.58 10.80
C LEU A 69 16.18 15.40 10.87
N SER A 70 16.22 14.49 9.90
CA SER A 70 15.36 13.29 9.88
C SER A 70 15.80 12.25 10.92
N LEU A 71 17.10 12.14 11.19
CA LEU A 71 17.64 11.26 12.24
C LEU A 71 17.29 11.72 13.65
N GLU A 72 17.13 13.04 13.87
CA GLU A 72 16.86 13.59 15.19
C GLU A 72 15.38 13.49 15.54
N GLN A 73 14.96 12.36 16.11
CA GLN A 73 13.59 12.16 16.54
C GLN A 73 13.22 13.12 17.68
N ARG A 74 12.04 13.72 17.63
CA ARG A 74 11.61 14.80 18.52
C ARG A 74 10.32 14.48 19.29
N ASP A 75 10.26 15.01 20.49
CA ASP A 75 9.04 15.03 21.28
C ASP A 75 8.00 15.98 20.66
N ARG A 76 6.79 15.51 20.41
CA ARG A 76 5.73 16.26 19.75
C ARG A 76 5.16 17.40 20.58
N LEU A 77 5.21 17.29 21.92
CA LEU A 77 4.65 18.28 22.83
C LEU A 77 5.60 19.45 23.04
N THR A 78 6.89 19.17 23.14
CA THR A 78 7.91 20.18 23.41
C THR A 78 8.65 20.63 22.14
N GLY A 79 8.61 19.83 21.06
CA GLY A 79 9.38 20.04 19.84
C GLY A 79 10.90 19.80 20.02
N GLN A 80 11.34 19.36 21.21
CA GLN A 80 12.75 19.14 21.50
C GLN A 80 13.21 17.76 21.04
N PRO A 81 14.48 17.62 20.65
CA PRO A 81 15.06 16.33 20.34
C PRO A 81 14.99 15.38 21.54
N TYR A 82 14.72 14.11 21.29
CA TYR A 82 14.99 13.09 22.28
C TYR A 82 16.48 12.90 22.44
N SER A 83 16.91 12.89 23.70
CA SER A 83 18.26 12.50 24.06
C SER A 83 18.17 11.54 25.24
N SER A 84 19.27 10.86 25.56
CA SER A 84 19.35 9.98 26.73
C SER A 84 19.01 10.68 28.08
N GLN A 85 18.83 12.00 28.06
CA GLN A 85 18.53 12.82 29.22
C GLN A 85 17.17 13.53 29.16
N LEU A 86 16.48 13.50 28.02
CA LEU A 86 15.17 14.13 27.85
C LEU A 86 14.06 13.09 28.00
N GLY A 87 12.93 13.55 28.48
CA GLY A 87 11.80 12.76 28.88
C GLY A 87 11.37 11.64 27.93
N GLN A 88 10.51 10.80 28.40
CA GLN A 88 10.10 9.57 27.75
C GLN A 88 9.20 9.87 26.53
N PRO A 89 9.39 9.18 25.37
CA PRO A 89 8.39 9.22 24.32
C PRO A 89 7.01 8.84 24.88
N PHE A 90 6.00 9.52 24.42
CA PHE A 90 4.64 9.29 24.85
C PHE A 90 3.91 8.42 23.84
N ASP A 91 3.32 7.32 24.27
CA ASP A 91 2.45 6.53 23.41
C ASP A 91 1.09 7.26 23.22
N PRO A 92 0.81 7.73 22.00
CA PRO A 92 -0.44 8.44 21.72
C PRO A 92 -1.67 7.53 21.74
N VAL A 93 -1.49 6.21 21.64
CA VAL A 93 -2.56 5.22 21.58
C VAL A 93 -2.98 4.80 22.98
N SER A 94 -2.07 4.28 23.78
CA SER A 94 -2.36 3.86 25.16
C SER A 94 -2.40 5.03 26.13
N GLY A 95 -1.65 6.08 25.84
CA GLY A 95 -1.58 7.30 26.64
C GLY A 95 -0.93 7.15 28.01
N THR A 96 -0.19 6.09 28.26
CA THR A 96 0.38 5.79 29.58
C THR A 96 1.80 5.28 29.55
N VAL A 97 2.50 5.37 28.44
CA VAL A 97 3.81 4.73 28.38
C VAL A 97 4.84 5.61 29.06
N THR A 98 5.28 5.16 30.22
CA THR A 98 6.58 5.54 30.75
C THR A 98 7.61 4.68 30.01
N LEU A 99 7.97 5.08 28.81
CA LEU A 99 9.02 4.40 28.08
C LEU A 99 10.35 4.64 28.78
N THR A 100 11.16 3.60 28.91
CA THR A 100 12.55 3.77 29.33
C THR A 100 13.30 4.57 28.27
N THR A 101 14.29 5.35 28.66
CA THR A 101 15.09 6.10 27.70
C THR A 101 16.44 5.42 27.50
N PRO A 102 16.78 4.96 26.28
CA PRO A 102 15.95 4.92 25.06
C PRO A 102 14.76 3.95 25.19
N PRO A 103 13.69 4.14 24.40
CA PRO A 103 12.52 3.26 24.46
C PRO A 103 12.89 1.83 24.08
N GLN A 104 12.33 0.85 24.82
CA GLN A 104 12.60 -0.55 24.56
C GLN A 104 11.62 -1.12 23.52
N PRO A 105 12.09 -1.98 22.59
CA PRO A 105 11.20 -2.72 21.70
C PRO A 105 10.18 -3.56 22.47
N ILE A 106 8.94 -3.62 21.96
CA ILE A 106 7.85 -4.42 22.53
C ILE A 106 7.63 -5.68 21.70
N ASN A 107 7.45 -6.79 22.36
CA ASN A 107 7.07 -8.05 21.72
C ASN A 107 5.54 -8.20 21.74
N ASN A 108 4.90 -7.87 20.59
CA ASN A 108 3.47 -7.98 20.41
C ASN A 108 3.02 -9.43 20.07
N ASN A 109 3.97 -10.37 19.91
CA ASN A 109 3.67 -11.80 19.69
C ASN A 109 3.25 -12.52 20.97
N VAL A 110 3.29 -11.85 22.12
CA VAL A 110 2.89 -12.38 23.43
C VAL A 110 1.76 -11.55 24.03
N THR A 111 0.92 -12.20 24.83
CA THR A 111 -0.19 -11.54 25.52
C THR A 111 -0.03 -11.70 27.03
N PRO A 112 0.02 -10.59 27.80
CA PRO A 112 0.03 -9.18 27.35
C PRO A 112 1.33 -8.81 26.63
N ASN A 113 1.31 -7.72 25.84
CA ASN A 113 2.51 -7.16 25.24
C ASN A 113 3.55 -6.84 26.32
N VAL A 114 4.80 -7.23 26.12
CA VAL A 114 5.90 -7.05 27.06
C VAL A 114 7.13 -6.49 26.35
N VAL A 115 8.05 -5.91 27.12
CA VAL A 115 9.36 -5.54 26.59
C VAL A 115 10.03 -6.77 25.95
N ASP A 116 10.52 -6.61 24.74
CA ASP A 116 11.16 -7.70 24.01
C ASP A 116 12.55 -7.97 24.60
N THR A 117 12.64 -9.05 25.37
CA THR A 117 13.87 -9.45 26.07
C THR A 117 14.99 -9.96 25.15
N ARG A 118 14.72 -10.12 23.85
CA ARG A 118 15.73 -10.45 22.84
C ARG A 118 16.68 -9.28 22.57
N PHE A 119 16.25 -8.05 22.89
CA PHE A 119 17.09 -6.85 22.81
C PHE A 119 17.79 -6.58 24.14
N GLY A 120 19.01 -6.06 24.07
CA GLY A 120 19.76 -5.67 25.26
C GLY A 120 19.22 -4.40 25.94
N PRO A 121 19.46 -4.22 27.24
CA PRO A 121 18.85 -3.12 28.00
C PRO A 121 19.41 -1.71 27.69
N ASN A 122 20.55 -1.64 27.00
CA ASN A 122 21.26 -0.37 26.71
C ASN A 122 21.26 -0.04 25.21
N LEU A 123 20.30 -0.54 24.44
CA LEU A 123 20.19 -0.28 23.03
C LEU A 123 19.71 1.16 22.80
N ASP A 124 20.44 1.91 21.99
CA ASP A 124 19.98 3.22 21.53
C ASP A 124 19.00 3.05 20.35
N THR A 125 17.72 3.14 20.65
CA THR A 125 16.63 2.97 19.69
C THR A 125 16.16 4.28 19.04
N LEU A 126 16.77 5.41 19.39
CA LEU A 126 16.46 6.71 18.82
C LEU A 126 17.21 6.99 17.51
N PHE A 127 18.10 6.08 17.10
CA PHE A 127 18.85 6.12 15.86
C PHE A 127 18.69 4.79 15.11
N PRO A 128 18.91 4.77 13.78
CA PRO A 128 18.85 3.54 13.00
C PRO A 128 19.78 2.45 13.56
N TYR A 129 19.24 1.29 13.82
CA TYR A 129 20.02 0.15 14.33
C TYR A 129 19.61 -1.14 13.65
N ASN A 130 20.58 -2.04 13.43
CA ASN A 130 20.35 -3.33 12.81
C ASN A 130 19.78 -4.32 13.83
N VAL A 131 18.60 -4.87 13.55
CA VAL A 131 17.91 -5.81 14.45
C VAL A 131 18.77 -7.03 14.75
N VAL A 132 19.41 -7.62 13.73
CA VAL A 132 20.18 -8.88 13.89
C VAL A 132 21.44 -8.67 14.71
N THR A 133 22.14 -7.54 14.53
CA THR A 133 23.41 -7.29 15.26
C THR A 133 23.20 -6.76 16.67
N HIS A 134 22.03 -6.20 16.98
CA HIS A 134 21.72 -5.56 18.26
C HIS A 134 20.73 -6.38 19.11
N SER A 135 20.33 -7.55 18.65
CA SER A 135 19.43 -8.45 19.37
C SER A 135 19.82 -9.92 19.13
N ALA A 136 19.05 -10.83 19.73
CA ALA A 136 19.12 -12.25 19.41
C ALA A 136 18.21 -12.67 18.23
N LEU A 137 17.58 -11.70 17.54
CA LEU A 137 16.68 -11.96 16.41
C LEU A 137 17.44 -12.29 15.13
N GLN A 138 16.82 -13.14 14.31
CA GLN A 138 17.21 -13.43 12.94
C GLN A 138 16.09 -13.00 11.98
N SER A 139 16.36 -12.99 10.68
CA SER A 139 15.35 -12.71 9.66
C SER A 139 14.20 -13.74 9.61
N SER A 140 14.39 -14.91 10.20
CA SER A 140 13.38 -15.96 10.39
C SER A 140 12.58 -15.81 11.69
N ASP A 141 12.79 -14.74 12.45
CA ASP A 141 12.05 -14.48 13.68
C ASP A 141 11.05 -13.36 13.48
N LYS A 142 9.91 -13.47 14.15
CA LYS A 142 8.89 -12.42 14.15
C LYS A 142 9.32 -11.25 15.04
N THR A 143 9.18 -10.04 14.54
CA THR A 143 9.34 -8.81 15.34
C THR A 143 7.99 -8.37 15.93
N GLY A 144 8.00 -7.39 16.81
CA GLY A 144 6.77 -6.69 17.18
C GLY A 144 6.21 -5.89 16.00
N ASP A 145 4.91 -5.63 16.07
CA ASP A 145 4.21 -4.75 15.16
C ASP A 145 4.30 -3.29 15.64
N ILE A 146 4.01 -2.33 14.74
CA ILE A 146 4.00 -0.89 15.04
C ILE A 146 2.72 -0.31 14.45
N VAL A 147 2.07 0.63 15.15
CA VAL A 147 0.88 1.31 14.64
C VAL A 147 1.16 2.05 13.33
N HIS A 148 0.35 1.75 12.32
CA HIS A 148 0.44 2.27 10.96
C HIS A 148 -0.97 2.66 10.48
N ARG A 149 -1.46 3.82 10.94
CA ARG A 149 -2.82 4.32 10.66
C ARG A 149 -2.75 5.69 9.98
N TYR A 150 -3.79 6.04 9.26
CA TYR A 150 -3.87 7.22 8.39
C TYR A 150 -3.38 8.52 9.08
N TRP A 151 -3.90 8.83 10.25
CA TRP A 151 -3.54 10.05 10.97
C TRP A 151 -2.18 9.95 11.68
N HIS A 152 -1.78 8.73 12.08
CA HIS A 152 -0.47 8.50 12.70
C HIS A 152 0.66 8.80 11.72
N GLU A 153 0.58 8.27 10.51
CA GLU A 153 1.63 8.45 9.52
C GLU A 153 1.79 9.91 9.10
N GLN A 154 0.70 10.63 8.87
CA GLN A 154 0.79 12.07 8.59
C GLN A 154 1.50 12.82 9.71
N SER A 155 1.21 12.46 10.96
CA SER A 155 1.87 13.03 12.12
C SER A 155 3.34 12.62 12.20
N GLN A 156 3.67 11.35 11.93
CA GLN A 156 5.04 10.83 11.91
C GLN A 156 5.92 11.56 10.90
N ILE A 157 5.39 11.81 9.71
CA ILE A 157 6.07 12.56 8.63
C ILE A 157 6.36 14.00 9.02
N ASN A 158 5.56 14.62 9.88
CA ASN A 158 5.75 15.99 10.39
C ASN A 158 6.12 17.01 9.29
N HIS A 159 5.23 17.18 8.30
CA HIS A 159 5.44 18.10 7.16
C HIS A 159 6.77 17.84 6.42
N GLY A 160 7.14 16.59 6.22
CA GLY A 160 8.35 16.17 5.51
C GLY A 160 9.63 16.15 6.33
N LYS A 161 9.59 16.47 7.63
CA LYS A 161 10.78 16.42 8.50
C LYS A 161 11.17 15.00 8.91
N MET A 162 10.27 14.04 8.81
CA MET A 162 10.46 12.61 9.13
C MET A 162 10.94 12.36 10.57
N ASN A 163 10.58 13.20 11.53
CA ASN A 163 11.19 13.21 12.85
C ASN A 163 10.20 13.09 14.03
N TRP A 164 8.95 12.67 13.77
CA TRP A 164 7.96 12.35 14.79
C TRP A 164 7.54 10.88 14.81
N PHE A 165 8.27 10.00 14.14
CA PHE A 165 7.94 8.58 14.07
C PHE A 165 7.96 7.92 15.47
N VAL A 166 8.99 8.18 16.27
CA VAL A 166 9.12 7.64 17.61
C VAL A 166 8.00 8.13 18.53
N THR A 167 7.67 9.42 18.48
CA THR A 167 6.66 10.04 19.37
C THR A 167 5.22 9.67 18.99
N TRP A 168 4.98 9.18 17.77
CA TRP A 168 3.67 8.75 17.28
C TRP A 168 3.59 7.23 17.08
N SER A 169 4.25 6.47 17.94
CA SER A 169 4.30 5.01 17.86
C SER A 169 3.87 4.36 19.16
N ASP A 170 3.19 3.22 19.06
CA ASP A 170 2.90 2.31 20.19
C ASP A 170 4.04 1.34 20.48
N ASN A 171 5.01 1.22 19.56
CA ASN A 171 6.23 0.44 19.72
C ASN A 171 7.48 1.25 19.34
N PRO A 172 7.74 2.38 20.01
CA PRO A 172 8.75 3.36 19.62
C PRO A 172 10.17 2.80 19.60
N GLY A 173 10.43 1.74 20.34
CA GLY A 173 11.72 1.05 20.34
C GLY A 173 12.06 0.33 19.03
N LEU A 174 11.06 -0.04 18.22
CA LEU A 174 11.26 -0.70 16.92
C LEU A 174 11.25 0.26 15.73
N VAL A 175 10.81 1.49 15.91
CA VAL A 175 10.57 2.44 14.80
C VAL A 175 11.80 2.66 13.92
N MET A 176 12.97 2.84 14.55
CA MET A 176 14.24 3.13 13.88
C MET A 176 15.02 1.85 13.52
N SER A 177 14.44 0.66 13.76
CA SER A 177 15.12 -0.60 13.48
C SER A 177 15.08 -0.97 12.00
N TYR A 178 16.13 -1.65 11.53
CA TYR A 178 16.18 -2.20 10.17
C TYR A 178 16.77 -3.61 10.14
N PHE A 179 16.35 -4.38 9.15
CA PHE A 179 17.08 -5.55 8.66
C PHE A 179 17.97 -5.12 7.48
N ASP A 180 19.12 -5.74 7.31
CA ASP A 180 19.82 -5.66 6.02
C ASP A 180 19.32 -6.80 5.13
N ALA A 181 18.30 -6.52 4.33
CA ALA A 181 17.71 -7.47 3.42
C ALA A 181 18.46 -7.61 2.08
N THR A 182 19.57 -6.88 1.88
CA THR A 182 20.32 -6.88 0.62
C THR A 182 20.68 -8.28 0.12
N ASN A 183 21.03 -9.20 1.03
CA ASN A 183 21.42 -10.56 0.68
C ASN A 183 20.34 -11.62 0.95
N LEU A 184 19.14 -11.21 1.35
CA LEU A 184 17.98 -12.09 1.44
C LEU A 184 17.40 -12.39 0.05
N PRO A 185 16.44 -13.29 -0.09
CA PRO A 185 15.94 -13.72 -1.41
C PRO A 185 15.50 -12.58 -2.34
N GLU A 186 14.68 -11.65 -1.88
CA GLU A 186 14.27 -10.49 -2.71
C GLU A 186 15.42 -9.52 -2.99
N GLY A 187 16.29 -9.26 -2.01
CA GLY A 187 17.46 -8.42 -2.20
C GLY A 187 18.40 -8.96 -3.30
N LYS A 188 18.53 -10.28 -3.42
CA LYS A 188 19.26 -10.91 -4.53
C LYS A 188 18.57 -10.72 -5.88
N LEU A 189 17.22 -10.74 -5.91
CA LEU A 189 16.47 -10.39 -7.12
C LEU A 189 16.68 -8.92 -7.49
N ALA A 190 16.60 -8.01 -6.52
CA ALA A 190 16.85 -6.59 -6.71
C ALA A 190 18.26 -6.30 -7.23
N GLN A 191 19.30 -6.98 -6.68
CA GLN A 191 20.67 -6.86 -7.19
C GLN A 191 20.82 -7.33 -8.65
N ARG A 192 20.00 -8.28 -9.08
CA ARG A 192 20.02 -8.79 -10.45
C ARG A 192 19.26 -7.92 -11.45
N TYR A 193 18.16 -7.30 -10.99
CA TYR A 193 17.25 -6.53 -11.83
C TYR A 193 17.23 -5.05 -11.42
N THR A 194 16.06 -4.48 -11.21
CA THR A 194 15.91 -3.08 -10.82
C THR A 194 15.37 -2.95 -9.41
N MET A 195 16.03 -2.11 -8.60
CA MET A 195 15.55 -1.57 -7.33
C MET A 195 15.10 -0.12 -7.56
N CYS A 196 13.86 0.21 -7.22
CA CYS A 196 13.37 1.59 -7.18
C CYS A 196 13.57 2.15 -5.77
N ASP A 197 14.43 3.14 -5.60
CA ASP A 197 14.78 3.68 -4.29
C ASP A 197 14.00 4.94 -3.90
N ASN A 198 13.10 5.39 -4.78
CA ASN A 198 12.13 6.45 -4.54
C ASN A 198 10.71 5.95 -4.87
N PHE A 199 10.35 4.80 -4.30
CA PHE A 199 9.02 4.21 -4.45
C PHE A 199 8.23 4.43 -3.16
N PHE A 200 7.04 5.03 -3.27
CA PHE A 200 6.20 5.42 -2.13
C PHE A 200 4.89 4.63 -2.13
N HIS A 201 4.31 4.37 -0.96
CA HIS A 201 2.92 3.91 -0.98
C HIS A 201 1.97 5.09 -1.21
N ALA A 202 0.92 4.85 -1.99
CA ALA A 202 0.14 5.94 -2.58
C ALA A 202 -0.83 6.64 -1.61
N ALA A 203 -1.17 6.00 -0.49
CA ALA A 203 -2.08 6.59 0.49
C ALA A 203 -1.53 6.45 1.91
N PHE A 204 -1.68 7.48 2.75
CA PHE A 204 -1.29 7.42 4.16
C PHE A 204 -1.97 6.28 4.91
N GLY A 205 -1.28 5.72 5.90
CA GLY A 205 -1.83 4.75 6.83
C GLY A 205 -1.64 3.30 6.42
N GLY A 206 -2.54 2.46 6.88
CA GLY A 206 -2.36 1.00 6.87
C GLY A 206 -2.88 0.29 5.62
N SER A 207 -2.75 -1.03 5.69
CA SER A 207 -3.00 -1.96 4.58
C SER A 207 -4.39 -1.82 3.97
N PHE A 208 -5.43 -1.62 4.78
CA PHE A 208 -6.80 -1.46 4.26
C PHE A 208 -6.88 -0.35 3.21
N LEU A 209 -6.42 0.87 3.56
CA LEU A 209 -6.56 2.00 2.65
C LEU A 209 -5.65 1.85 1.43
N ASN A 210 -4.43 1.37 1.60
CA ASN A 210 -3.49 1.18 0.50
C ASN A 210 -3.99 0.12 -0.50
N HIS A 211 -4.62 -0.97 -0.06
CA HIS A 211 -5.26 -1.92 -0.96
C HIS A 211 -6.42 -1.29 -1.73
N GLN A 212 -7.27 -0.49 -1.08
CA GLN A 212 -8.39 0.19 -1.74
C GLN A 212 -7.90 1.25 -2.73
N PHE A 213 -6.91 2.06 -2.32
CA PHE A 213 -6.36 3.11 -3.16
C PHE A 213 -5.59 2.55 -4.36
N PHE A 214 -4.89 1.42 -4.19
CA PHE A 214 -4.21 0.72 -5.26
C PHE A 214 -5.18 0.28 -6.38
N ILE A 215 -6.36 -0.25 -6.03
CA ILE A 215 -7.28 -0.75 -7.07
C ILE A 215 -8.20 0.32 -7.67
N ALA A 216 -8.39 1.46 -6.99
CA ALA A 216 -9.39 2.46 -7.39
C ALA A 216 -8.85 3.89 -7.49
N ALA A 217 -7.61 4.16 -7.04
CA ALA A 217 -7.04 5.51 -6.88
C ALA A 217 -8.00 6.46 -6.14
N GLN A 218 -8.84 5.91 -5.27
CA GLN A 218 -9.84 6.61 -4.47
C GLN A 218 -10.04 5.91 -3.13
N VAL A 219 -10.54 6.68 -2.16
CA VAL A 219 -10.87 6.20 -0.80
C VAL A 219 -12.33 5.77 -0.76
N PRO A 220 -12.64 4.59 -0.20
CA PRO A 220 -14.02 4.14 -0.03
C PRO A 220 -14.85 5.09 0.84
N VAL A 221 -16.14 5.20 0.53
CA VAL A 221 -17.06 6.12 1.21
C VAL A 221 -18.06 5.35 2.05
N TYR A 222 -18.32 5.84 3.26
CA TYR A 222 -19.39 5.34 4.13
C TYR A 222 -20.38 6.46 4.43
N PRO A 223 -21.37 6.73 3.55
CA PRO A 223 -22.40 7.72 3.81
C PRO A 223 -23.13 7.41 5.12
N ASN A 224 -23.36 8.43 5.96
CA ASN A 224 -24.02 8.28 7.25
C ASN A 224 -23.33 7.28 8.20
N ALA A 225 -22.00 7.20 8.17
CA ALA A 225 -21.24 6.33 9.07
C ALA A 225 -21.60 6.62 10.55
N PRO A 226 -21.77 5.59 11.39
CA PRO A 226 -22.02 5.79 12.81
C PRO A 226 -20.94 6.63 13.48
N ALA A 227 -21.32 7.53 14.37
CA ALA A 227 -20.38 8.39 15.09
C ALA A 227 -19.30 7.61 15.87
N SER A 228 -19.62 6.38 16.29
CA SER A 228 -18.67 5.49 16.96
C SER A 228 -17.54 4.99 16.06
N LEU A 229 -17.65 5.13 14.75
CA LEU A 229 -16.61 4.79 13.78
C LEU A 229 -15.81 6.01 13.31
N GLN A 230 -16.31 7.23 13.58
CA GLN A 230 -15.73 8.45 13.05
C GLN A 230 -14.56 8.93 13.93
N ALA A 231 -13.43 9.25 13.31
CA ALA A 231 -12.33 9.92 13.97
C ALA A 231 -12.77 11.29 14.51
N THR A 232 -12.28 11.68 15.68
CA THR A 232 -12.49 13.02 16.22
C THR A 232 -11.37 13.94 15.74
N LEU A 233 -11.73 14.97 14.97
CA LEU A 233 -10.79 15.93 14.42
C LEU A 233 -10.80 17.24 15.22
N ALA A 234 -9.63 17.87 15.33
CA ALA A 234 -9.46 19.22 15.83
C ALA A 234 -9.84 20.25 14.76
N SER A 235 -9.87 21.53 15.15
CA SER A 235 -10.27 22.63 14.23
C SER A 235 -9.32 22.86 13.06
N ASP A 236 -8.08 22.37 13.16
CA ASP A 236 -7.07 22.38 12.08
C ASP A 236 -7.21 21.20 11.10
N GLY A 237 -8.18 20.31 11.35
CA GLY A 237 -8.43 19.13 10.53
C GLY A 237 -7.54 17.93 10.86
N GLN A 238 -6.68 18.01 11.86
CA GLN A 238 -5.86 16.91 12.35
C GLN A 238 -6.60 16.11 13.43
N LEU A 239 -6.04 14.95 13.79
CA LEU A 239 -6.60 14.12 14.84
C LEU A 239 -6.62 14.87 16.18
N ALA A 240 -7.77 14.94 16.84
CA ALA A 240 -7.93 15.66 18.09
C ALA A 240 -7.20 14.96 19.24
N LEU A 241 -6.46 15.74 20.01
CA LEU A 241 -5.79 15.30 21.22
C LEU A 241 -6.48 15.91 22.45
N ASP A 242 -6.57 15.13 23.52
CA ASP A 242 -6.99 15.63 24.82
C ASP A 242 -5.95 16.66 25.32
N PRO A 243 -6.35 17.88 25.65
CA PRO A 243 -5.41 18.96 25.96
C PRO A 243 -4.68 18.78 27.31
N VAL A 244 -5.16 17.89 28.17
CA VAL A 244 -4.55 17.64 29.48
C VAL A 244 -3.60 16.45 29.42
N THR A 245 -4.01 15.38 28.77
CA THR A 245 -3.27 14.12 28.72
C THR A 245 -2.44 13.95 27.46
N GLY A 246 -2.71 14.72 26.40
CA GLY A 246 -2.10 14.57 25.08
C GLY A 246 -2.55 13.31 24.32
N LYS A 247 -3.52 12.56 24.85
CA LYS A 247 -4.04 11.34 24.23
C LYS A 247 -4.88 11.66 23.01
N ILE A 248 -4.88 10.74 22.05
CA ILE A 248 -5.86 10.74 20.97
C ILE A 248 -7.27 10.61 21.57
N VAL A 249 -8.17 11.51 21.20
CA VAL A 249 -9.57 11.46 21.63
C VAL A 249 -10.27 10.25 21.04
N HIS A 250 -10.22 10.11 19.73
CA HIS A 250 -10.73 8.92 19.02
C HIS A 250 -10.13 8.85 17.61
N ASP A 251 -9.36 7.79 17.33
CA ASP A 251 -8.85 7.46 16.02
C ASP A 251 -9.78 6.43 15.35
N GLY A 252 -10.81 6.93 14.66
CA GLY A 252 -11.85 6.10 14.05
C GLY A 252 -11.38 5.34 12.80
N THR A 253 -12.21 4.42 12.34
CA THR A 253 -12.04 3.78 11.01
C THR A 253 -12.51 4.65 9.87
N ILE A 254 -13.34 5.63 10.18
CA ILE A 254 -13.92 6.60 9.25
C ILE A 254 -13.42 7.98 9.62
N THR A 255 -13.09 8.81 8.62
CA THR A 255 -12.81 10.22 8.85
C THR A 255 -13.86 11.11 8.20
N PRO A 256 -14.47 12.04 8.97
CA PRO A 256 -15.34 13.06 8.42
C PRO A 256 -14.49 14.22 7.87
N ILE A 257 -13.81 14.02 6.74
CA ILE A 257 -13.02 15.10 6.15
C ILE A 257 -13.96 16.20 5.67
N GLY A 258 -14.03 17.29 6.43
CA GLY A 258 -14.88 18.45 6.17
C GLY A 258 -14.27 19.46 5.20
N GLY A 259 -15.11 20.13 4.43
CA GLY A 259 -14.74 21.26 3.57
C GLY A 259 -15.00 21.02 2.08
N ALA A 260 -15.31 22.10 1.35
CA ALA A 260 -15.63 22.05 -0.09
C ALA A 260 -14.45 21.58 -0.96
N SER A 261 -13.22 21.62 -0.43
CA SER A 261 -11.99 21.26 -1.14
C SER A 261 -11.84 19.77 -1.44
N PHE A 262 -12.59 18.91 -0.74
CA PHE A 262 -12.46 17.44 -0.83
C PHE A 262 -13.71 16.76 -1.39
N ALA A 263 -14.69 17.55 -1.84
CA ALA A 263 -15.86 16.99 -2.51
C ALA A 263 -15.45 16.46 -3.89
N VAL A 264 -15.83 15.25 -4.20
CA VAL A 264 -15.93 14.82 -5.60
C VAL A 264 -16.81 15.86 -6.29
N PRO A 265 -16.33 16.53 -7.35
CA PRO A 265 -17.11 17.58 -8.01
C PRO A 265 -18.50 17.09 -8.39
N GLY A 266 -19.56 17.75 -7.89
CA GLY A 266 -20.95 17.39 -8.16
C GLY A 266 -21.59 16.38 -7.21
N SER A 267 -20.90 15.87 -6.16
CA SER A 267 -21.50 14.96 -5.19
C SER A 267 -22.22 15.69 -4.06
N THR A 268 -23.38 15.15 -3.65
CA THR A 268 -24.17 15.58 -2.48
C THR A 268 -23.92 14.69 -1.27
N PHE A 269 -22.93 13.79 -1.34
CA PHE A 269 -22.69 12.76 -0.32
C PHE A 269 -22.00 13.33 0.92
N ASP A 270 -22.29 12.73 2.08
CA ASP A 270 -21.54 12.96 3.29
C ASP A 270 -20.08 12.52 3.07
N LYS A 271 -19.16 13.31 3.60
CA LYS A 271 -17.72 13.20 3.38
C LYS A 271 -17.08 12.30 4.42
N ASN A 272 -17.65 11.11 4.60
CA ASN A 272 -17.14 10.07 5.50
C ASN A 272 -16.36 9.04 4.69
N TYR A 273 -15.06 9.03 4.86
CA TYR A 273 -14.14 8.17 4.15
C TYR A 273 -13.58 7.08 5.07
N ALA A 274 -13.54 5.84 4.57
CA ALA A 274 -12.95 4.72 5.29
C ALA A 274 -11.42 4.76 5.12
N ILE A 275 -10.72 5.10 6.20
CA ILE A 275 -9.27 5.32 6.20
C ILE A 275 -8.46 4.27 6.96
N ASN A 276 -9.11 3.47 7.79
CA ASN A 276 -8.49 2.38 8.54
C ASN A 276 -9.34 1.12 8.38
N THR A 277 -8.80 -0.02 8.78
CA THR A 277 -9.43 -1.34 8.58
C THR A 277 -10.88 -1.36 9.02
N ILE A 278 -11.76 -1.66 8.07
CA ILE A 278 -13.18 -1.92 8.25
C ILE A 278 -13.60 -3.06 7.31
N PHE A 279 -14.44 -3.95 7.78
CA PHE A 279 -14.88 -5.13 7.00
C PHE A 279 -16.04 -4.80 6.09
N SER A 280 -16.15 -5.50 4.94
CA SER A 280 -17.18 -5.27 3.95
C SER A 280 -18.51 -5.98 4.29
N VAL A 281 -19.62 -5.34 3.95
CA VAL A 281 -20.93 -6.01 3.94
C VAL A 281 -20.99 -7.16 2.92
N ASN A 282 -20.15 -7.17 1.90
CA ASN A 282 -20.13 -8.19 0.85
C ASN A 282 -19.43 -9.48 1.29
N LEU A 283 -18.51 -9.38 2.25
CA LEU A 283 -17.76 -10.52 2.78
C LEU A 283 -17.72 -10.41 4.31
N VAL A 284 -18.77 -10.87 4.96
CA VAL A 284 -18.92 -10.79 6.42
C VAL A 284 -18.00 -11.80 7.11
N PRO A 285 -17.01 -11.35 7.93
CA PRO A 285 -16.08 -12.23 8.62
C PRO A 285 -16.76 -12.99 9.76
N THR A 286 -16.08 -14.02 10.25
CA THR A 286 -16.56 -14.95 11.30
C THR A 286 -16.95 -14.28 12.63
N PHE A 287 -16.42 -13.09 12.90
CA PHE A 287 -16.66 -12.33 14.14
C PHE A 287 -17.64 -11.16 13.97
N SER A 288 -18.28 -11.04 12.80
CA SER A 288 -19.30 -10.03 12.52
C SER A 288 -20.64 -10.69 12.14
N THR A 289 -21.70 -9.89 12.14
CA THR A 289 -23.04 -10.36 11.72
C THR A 289 -23.50 -9.55 10.51
N PRO A 290 -24.24 -10.17 9.56
CA PRO A 290 -24.89 -9.46 8.46
C PRO A 290 -25.74 -8.29 8.97
N GLY A 291 -25.65 -7.13 8.30
CA GLY A 291 -26.39 -5.92 8.68
C GLY A 291 -25.79 -5.13 9.84
N SER A 292 -24.62 -5.52 10.37
CA SER A 292 -23.92 -4.73 11.36
C SER A 292 -23.51 -3.36 10.78
N THR A 293 -23.73 -2.29 11.53
CA THR A 293 -23.28 -0.93 11.17
C THR A 293 -21.77 -0.75 11.28
N SER A 294 -21.04 -1.74 11.82
CA SER A 294 -19.57 -1.78 11.80
C SER A 294 -18.99 -2.30 10.49
N LEU A 295 -19.83 -2.64 9.51
CA LEU A 295 -19.41 -3.09 8.18
C LEU A 295 -19.51 -1.96 7.18
N LEU A 296 -18.48 -1.83 6.32
CA LEU A 296 -18.47 -0.87 5.23
C LEU A 296 -19.52 -1.26 4.18
N PRO A 297 -20.41 -0.36 3.76
CA PRO A 297 -21.32 -0.59 2.64
C PRO A 297 -20.57 -0.92 1.35
N SER A 298 -21.19 -1.69 0.47
CA SER A 298 -20.64 -1.98 -0.85
C SER A 298 -20.36 -0.71 -1.64
N GLN A 299 -19.19 -0.61 -2.25
CA GLN A 299 -18.79 0.53 -3.07
C GLN A 299 -19.39 0.38 -4.48
N ASN A 300 -19.82 1.50 -5.07
CA ASN A 300 -20.49 1.49 -6.36
C ASN A 300 -19.47 1.59 -7.51
N ASP A 301 -19.12 0.48 -8.11
CA ASP A 301 -18.34 0.39 -9.34
C ASP A 301 -19.18 0.01 -10.56
N SER A 302 -20.48 -0.25 -10.38
CA SER A 302 -21.36 -0.83 -11.38
C SER A 302 -22.29 0.18 -12.07
N ASN A 303 -22.66 1.27 -11.40
CA ASN A 303 -23.68 2.22 -11.91
C ASN A 303 -23.24 3.69 -11.76
N PRO A 304 -22.64 4.30 -12.81
CA PRO A 304 -22.27 5.70 -12.78
C PRO A 304 -23.46 6.67 -12.72
N ALA A 305 -24.69 6.20 -12.96
CA ALA A 305 -25.91 7.01 -12.88
C ALA A 305 -26.55 6.98 -11.49
N ASP A 306 -26.03 6.21 -10.54
CA ASP A 306 -26.52 6.19 -9.15
C ASP A 306 -26.22 7.55 -8.49
N THR A 307 -27.26 8.28 -8.10
CA THR A 307 -27.11 9.56 -7.41
C THR A 307 -27.06 9.43 -5.89
N THR A 308 -27.18 8.22 -5.36
CA THR A 308 -27.20 7.93 -3.93
C THR A 308 -25.84 7.49 -3.38
N ARG A 309 -24.93 7.02 -4.26
CA ARG A 309 -23.57 6.58 -3.93
C ARG A 309 -22.56 7.11 -4.96
N PRO A 310 -21.34 7.49 -4.55
CA PRO A 310 -20.30 7.86 -5.50
C PRO A 310 -19.96 6.67 -6.42
N TYR A 311 -19.73 6.96 -7.69
CA TYR A 311 -19.19 5.97 -8.62
C TYR A 311 -17.67 5.86 -8.45
N ILE A 312 -17.19 4.69 -8.10
CA ILE A 312 -15.77 4.39 -7.82
C ILE A 312 -15.36 3.20 -8.68
N PRO A 313 -15.00 3.40 -9.95
CA PRO A 313 -14.50 2.32 -10.79
C PRO A 313 -13.16 1.81 -10.30
N THR A 314 -12.91 0.51 -10.52
CA THR A 314 -11.66 -0.15 -10.19
C THR A 314 -10.83 -0.43 -11.44
N ILE A 315 -9.54 -0.76 -11.25
CA ILE A 315 -8.69 -1.25 -12.33
C ILE A 315 -9.25 -2.53 -12.97
N GLY A 316 -9.91 -3.36 -12.17
CA GLY A 316 -10.61 -4.55 -12.67
C GLY A 316 -11.72 -4.22 -13.66
N ASP A 317 -12.49 -3.15 -13.41
CA ASP A 317 -13.53 -2.68 -14.34
C ASP A 317 -12.93 -2.16 -15.64
N ARG A 318 -11.82 -1.41 -15.56
CA ARG A 318 -11.11 -0.91 -16.74
C ARG A 318 -10.56 -2.04 -17.61
N LEU A 319 -9.91 -3.03 -16.99
CA LEU A 319 -9.38 -4.21 -17.69
C LEU A 319 -10.50 -5.01 -18.34
N SER A 320 -11.58 -5.29 -17.61
CA SER A 320 -12.76 -6.03 -18.11
C SER A 320 -13.43 -5.31 -19.27
N ALA A 321 -13.64 -3.98 -19.16
CA ALA A 321 -14.23 -3.18 -20.23
C ALA A 321 -13.39 -3.20 -21.52
N LYS A 322 -12.07 -3.37 -21.41
CA LYS A 322 -11.14 -3.47 -22.54
C LYS A 322 -10.97 -4.91 -23.06
N GLY A 323 -11.55 -5.90 -22.38
CA GLY A 323 -11.38 -7.33 -22.72
C GLY A 323 -9.98 -7.86 -22.39
N VAL A 324 -9.26 -7.22 -21.49
CA VAL A 324 -7.96 -7.69 -20.98
C VAL A 324 -8.21 -8.69 -19.85
N SER A 325 -7.60 -9.88 -19.96
CA SER A 325 -7.73 -10.91 -18.91
C SER A 325 -6.96 -10.50 -17.66
N TRP A 326 -7.59 -10.66 -16.48
CA TRP A 326 -6.96 -10.32 -15.22
C TRP A 326 -7.52 -11.15 -14.07
N LYS A 327 -6.73 -11.31 -13.01
CA LYS A 327 -7.15 -11.95 -11.76
C LYS A 327 -6.44 -11.30 -10.56
N TRP A 328 -7.13 -11.32 -9.42
CA TRP A 328 -6.57 -11.06 -8.10
C TRP A 328 -6.51 -12.38 -7.34
N TYR A 329 -5.31 -12.83 -7.02
CA TYR A 329 -5.04 -14.06 -6.29
C TYR A 329 -4.69 -13.71 -4.84
N SER A 330 -5.55 -14.11 -3.91
CA SER A 330 -5.34 -13.86 -2.47
C SER A 330 -5.22 -15.18 -1.73
N GLY A 331 -4.12 -15.38 -1.04
CA GLY A 331 -3.89 -16.61 -0.26
C GLY A 331 -4.98 -16.79 0.80
N GLY A 332 -5.58 -17.99 0.87
CA GLY A 332 -6.67 -18.33 1.79
C GLY A 332 -8.06 -17.85 1.38
N TRP A 333 -8.21 -17.36 0.14
CA TRP A 333 -9.50 -16.85 -0.37
C TRP A 333 -10.62 -17.88 -0.36
N ASP A 334 -10.36 -19.10 -0.77
CA ASP A 334 -11.38 -20.16 -0.82
C ASP A 334 -11.93 -20.50 0.58
N ASN A 335 -11.04 -20.53 1.58
CA ASN A 335 -11.43 -20.75 2.96
C ASN A 335 -12.21 -19.56 3.53
N ALA A 336 -11.83 -18.32 3.17
CA ALA A 336 -12.58 -17.13 3.56
C ALA A 336 -13.99 -17.11 2.96
N LEU A 337 -14.13 -17.49 1.69
CA LEU A 337 -15.45 -17.66 1.04
C LEU A 337 -16.30 -18.73 1.75
N ALA A 338 -15.71 -19.89 2.01
CA ALA A 338 -16.42 -21.00 2.66
C ALA A 338 -16.90 -20.62 4.07
N SER A 339 -16.16 -19.79 4.78
CA SER A 339 -16.46 -19.38 6.16
C SER A 339 -17.29 -18.10 6.30
N SER A 340 -17.53 -17.36 5.23
CA SER A 340 -18.30 -16.12 5.29
C SER A 340 -19.77 -16.36 5.67
N ALA A 341 -20.31 -15.53 6.57
CA ALA A 341 -21.73 -15.52 6.90
C ALA A 341 -22.64 -15.20 5.68
N ASN A 342 -22.11 -14.54 4.66
CA ASN A 342 -22.83 -14.26 3.41
C ASN A 342 -22.89 -15.46 2.46
N ASN A 343 -22.11 -16.51 2.70
CA ASN A 343 -22.24 -17.74 1.94
C ASN A 343 -23.64 -18.36 2.18
N PRO A 344 -24.49 -18.54 1.16
CA PRO A 344 -25.83 -19.05 1.33
C PRO A 344 -25.90 -20.41 2.01
N ALA A 345 -24.87 -21.24 1.86
CA ALA A 345 -24.78 -22.54 2.53
C ALA A 345 -24.66 -22.40 4.07
N ASN A 346 -24.27 -21.25 4.57
CA ASN A 346 -24.04 -20.98 5.99
C ASN A 346 -25.27 -20.38 6.69
N ASN A 347 -26.38 -20.14 5.96
CA ASN A 347 -27.66 -19.60 6.49
C ASN A 347 -27.50 -18.35 7.36
N GLY A 348 -26.62 -17.42 6.98
CA GLY A 348 -26.35 -16.17 7.71
C GLY A 348 -25.51 -16.34 8.97
N THR A 349 -24.92 -17.49 9.19
CA THR A 349 -24.01 -17.78 10.32
C THR A 349 -22.71 -18.36 9.83
N VAL A 350 -21.65 -18.23 10.62
CA VAL A 350 -20.39 -18.90 10.33
C VAL A 350 -20.45 -20.33 10.88
N PRO A 351 -20.11 -21.36 10.07
CA PRO A 351 -20.06 -22.73 10.55
C PRO A 351 -19.07 -22.87 11.71
N PRO A 352 -19.38 -23.64 12.76
CA PRO A 352 -18.48 -23.81 13.92
C PRO A 352 -17.08 -24.36 13.57
N ASN A 353 -16.96 -25.07 12.45
CA ASN A 353 -15.73 -25.67 11.95
C ASN A 353 -15.37 -25.14 10.55
N ALA A 354 -15.73 -23.88 10.26
CA ALA A 354 -15.39 -23.29 8.98
C ALA A 354 -13.87 -23.28 8.79
N PRO A 355 -13.37 -23.69 7.62
CA PRO A 355 -11.95 -23.57 7.31
C PRO A 355 -11.61 -22.08 7.17
N VAL A 356 -10.89 -21.54 8.13
CA VAL A 356 -10.36 -20.16 8.07
C VAL A 356 -8.87 -20.28 8.26
N ASP A 357 -8.14 -19.74 7.33
CA ASP A 357 -6.70 -19.57 7.51
C ASP A 357 -6.46 -18.52 8.60
N PRO A 358 -5.78 -18.85 9.69
CA PRO A 358 -5.73 -17.99 10.88
C PRO A 358 -5.20 -16.59 10.62
N LEU A 359 -4.38 -16.42 9.58
CA LEU A 359 -3.75 -15.15 9.21
C LEU A 359 -4.32 -14.57 7.90
N PHE A 360 -5.48 -15.05 7.44
CA PHE A 360 -6.19 -14.40 6.34
C PHE A 360 -6.71 -13.03 6.77
N GLN A 361 -6.34 -12.00 6.02
CA GLN A 361 -6.85 -10.64 6.23
C GLN A 361 -7.92 -10.31 5.17
N TRP A 362 -9.13 -10.00 5.60
CA TRP A 362 -10.29 -9.81 4.72
C TRP A 362 -10.12 -8.67 3.72
N HIS A 363 -9.36 -7.63 4.06
CA HIS A 363 -9.04 -6.52 3.17
C HIS A 363 -7.96 -6.84 2.13
N HIS A 364 -7.28 -8.00 2.22
CA HIS A 364 -6.37 -8.49 1.19
C HIS A 364 -7.09 -8.94 -0.09
N GLN A 365 -8.42 -8.98 -0.06
CA GLN A 365 -9.27 -9.10 -1.23
C GLN A 365 -10.06 -7.80 -1.43
N PRO A 366 -9.40 -6.70 -1.86
CA PRO A 366 -10.02 -5.37 -1.87
C PRO A 366 -11.21 -5.25 -2.80
N LEU A 367 -11.22 -5.97 -3.91
CA LEU A 367 -12.32 -5.96 -4.88
C LEU A 367 -13.62 -6.50 -4.30
N ALA A 368 -13.57 -7.38 -3.27
CA ALA A 368 -14.77 -7.88 -2.61
C ALA A 368 -15.60 -6.78 -1.90
N TYR A 369 -15.07 -5.57 -1.78
CA TYR A 369 -15.77 -4.40 -1.23
C TYR A 369 -16.69 -3.71 -2.26
N TYR A 370 -16.68 -4.12 -3.53
CA TYR A 370 -17.36 -3.46 -4.65
C TYR A 370 -18.55 -4.28 -5.19
N ASP A 371 -19.55 -3.60 -5.76
CA ASP A 371 -20.79 -4.21 -6.23
C ASP A 371 -20.55 -5.28 -7.30
N ASN A 372 -19.69 -4.99 -8.31
CA ASN A 372 -19.41 -5.94 -9.39
C ASN A 372 -18.73 -7.22 -8.89
N TYR A 373 -17.94 -7.12 -7.84
CA TYR A 373 -17.10 -8.21 -7.33
C TYR A 373 -17.60 -8.81 -6.00
N ALA A 374 -18.74 -8.36 -5.49
CA ALA A 374 -19.36 -8.96 -4.32
C ALA A 374 -19.51 -10.49 -4.53
N PRO A 375 -19.02 -11.34 -3.59
CA PRO A 375 -18.98 -12.79 -3.82
C PRO A 375 -20.35 -13.43 -4.02
N TRP A 376 -21.40 -12.86 -3.42
CA TRP A 376 -22.77 -13.33 -3.54
C TRP A 376 -23.72 -12.18 -3.86
N VAL A 377 -24.62 -12.41 -4.83
CA VAL A 377 -25.68 -11.48 -5.20
C VAL A 377 -27.01 -12.25 -5.19
N ASN A 378 -27.98 -11.75 -4.43
CA ASN A 378 -29.32 -12.39 -4.27
C ASN A 378 -29.25 -13.88 -3.88
N GLY A 379 -28.32 -14.25 -3.02
CA GLY A 379 -28.13 -15.62 -2.56
C GLY A 379 -27.53 -16.57 -3.60
N GLN A 380 -26.94 -16.03 -4.68
CA GLN A 380 -26.24 -16.80 -5.70
C GLN A 380 -24.78 -16.39 -5.78
N ARG A 381 -23.90 -17.33 -6.13
CA ARG A 381 -22.48 -17.03 -6.39
C ARG A 381 -22.36 -16.06 -7.56
N ASN A 382 -21.70 -14.94 -7.35
CA ASN A 382 -21.43 -13.97 -8.40
C ASN A 382 -20.37 -14.54 -9.36
N LEU A 383 -20.73 -14.76 -10.63
CA LEU A 383 -19.82 -15.34 -11.62
C LEU A 383 -18.70 -14.37 -12.04
N VAL A 384 -18.92 -13.05 -11.99
CA VAL A 384 -17.87 -12.05 -12.23
C VAL A 384 -16.82 -12.14 -11.14
N SER A 385 -17.26 -12.11 -9.87
CA SER A 385 -16.36 -12.33 -8.73
C SER A 385 -15.60 -13.66 -8.86
N ALA A 386 -16.29 -14.76 -9.18
CA ALA A 386 -15.68 -16.08 -9.29
C ALA A 386 -14.66 -16.19 -10.43
N ALA A 387 -14.81 -15.42 -11.50
CA ALA A 387 -13.87 -15.42 -12.62
C ALA A 387 -12.56 -14.66 -12.32
N HIS A 388 -12.62 -13.66 -11.46
CA HIS A 388 -11.51 -12.72 -11.23
C HIS A 388 -10.85 -12.83 -9.85
N LEU A 389 -11.63 -13.19 -8.81
CA LEU A 389 -11.13 -13.30 -7.44
C LEU A 389 -10.89 -14.78 -7.12
N GLN A 390 -9.60 -15.12 -7.03
CA GLN A 390 -9.11 -16.49 -6.94
C GLN A 390 -8.25 -16.69 -5.70
N ASP A 391 -8.05 -17.94 -5.29
CA ASP A 391 -7.03 -18.28 -4.29
C ASP A 391 -5.64 -18.20 -4.91
N GLU A 392 -4.62 -17.92 -4.11
CA GLU A 392 -3.23 -17.83 -4.58
C GLU A 392 -2.75 -19.16 -5.19
N THR A 393 -3.26 -20.29 -4.73
CA THR A 393 -2.96 -21.60 -5.29
C THR A 393 -3.39 -21.72 -6.76
N ASP A 394 -4.43 -20.99 -7.17
CA ASP A 394 -4.87 -20.96 -8.56
C ASP A 394 -3.89 -20.24 -9.50
N PHE A 395 -3.07 -19.31 -8.98
CA PHE A 395 -2.00 -18.70 -9.78
C PHE A 395 -1.02 -19.75 -10.32
N PHE A 396 -0.59 -20.66 -9.46
CA PHE A 396 0.32 -21.74 -9.87
C PHE A 396 -0.35 -22.75 -10.82
N LEU A 397 -1.67 -22.97 -10.64
CA LEU A 397 -2.45 -23.78 -11.57
C LEU A 397 -2.59 -23.10 -12.95
N ASP A 398 -2.83 -21.81 -12.98
CA ASP A 398 -2.91 -21.03 -14.23
C ASP A 398 -1.55 -21.01 -14.95
N LEU A 399 -0.44 -20.85 -14.25
CA LEU A 399 0.90 -20.99 -14.83
C LEU A 399 1.10 -22.36 -15.47
N LYS A 400 0.75 -23.43 -14.74
CA LYS A 400 0.94 -24.82 -15.17
C LYS A 400 0.03 -25.17 -16.35
N ASN A 401 -1.20 -24.68 -16.38
CA ASN A 401 -2.23 -25.05 -17.36
C ASN A 401 -2.29 -24.09 -18.56
N HIS A 402 -1.32 -23.20 -18.71
CA HIS A 402 -1.27 -22.19 -19.78
C HIS A 402 -2.47 -21.22 -19.75
N GLY A 403 -2.92 -20.86 -18.56
CA GLY A 403 -4.05 -19.96 -18.30
C GLY A 403 -3.67 -18.62 -17.65
N LEU A 404 -2.37 -18.26 -17.61
CA LEU A 404 -1.92 -17.01 -16.99
C LEU A 404 -2.59 -15.80 -17.64
N PRO A 405 -3.32 -14.95 -16.88
CA PRO A 405 -3.94 -13.75 -17.45
C PRO A 405 -2.90 -12.67 -17.81
N ALA A 406 -3.33 -11.68 -18.59
CA ALA A 406 -2.48 -10.55 -18.95
C ALA A 406 -2.08 -9.68 -17.74
N VAL A 407 -2.94 -9.60 -16.71
CA VAL A 407 -2.62 -8.92 -15.46
C VAL A 407 -2.96 -9.83 -14.28
N SER A 408 -1.98 -10.07 -13.41
CA SER A 408 -2.11 -10.87 -12.20
C SER A 408 -1.70 -10.03 -10.99
N PHE A 409 -2.58 -9.93 -10.01
CA PHE A 409 -2.26 -9.37 -8.71
C PHE A 409 -2.18 -10.54 -7.72
N ILE A 410 -1.09 -10.64 -6.97
CA ILE A 410 -0.86 -11.70 -6.00
C ILE A 410 -0.72 -11.07 -4.62
N LYS A 411 -1.57 -11.49 -3.70
CA LYS A 411 -1.49 -11.13 -2.29
C LYS A 411 -1.27 -12.39 -1.46
N PRO A 412 -0.04 -12.64 -1.01
CA PRO A 412 0.27 -13.83 -0.24
C PRO A 412 -0.50 -13.93 1.07
N LEU A 413 -0.75 -15.15 1.53
CA LEU A 413 -1.33 -15.41 2.84
C LEU A 413 -0.41 -14.90 3.95
N GLY A 414 -0.97 -14.58 5.11
CA GLY A 414 -0.27 -14.00 6.25
C GLY A 414 1.12 -14.58 6.59
N PRO A 415 1.35 -15.91 6.62
CA PRO A 415 2.69 -16.44 6.88
C PRO A 415 3.73 -16.05 5.83
N ASP A 416 3.30 -15.76 4.61
CA ASP A 416 4.13 -15.53 3.43
C ASP A 416 4.16 -14.08 2.96
N ASN A 417 3.55 -13.15 3.72
CA ASN A 417 3.40 -11.76 3.33
C ASN A 417 4.36 -10.77 4.03
N GLU A 418 5.23 -11.24 4.91
CA GLU A 418 6.26 -10.48 5.65
C GLU A 418 5.73 -9.56 6.77
N HIS A 419 4.43 -9.48 7.03
CA HIS A 419 3.87 -8.56 8.01
C HIS A 419 4.48 -8.74 9.41
N PRO A 420 5.13 -7.70 9.99
CA PRO A 420 5.62 -7.76 11.36
C PRO A 420 4.52 -8.15 12.35
N GLY A 421 4.90 -8.84 13.42
CA GLY A 421 3.94 -9.30 14.44
C GLY A 421 3.44 -10.72 14.23
N TYR A 422 3.22 -11.17 12.97
CA TYR A 422 2.71 -12.52 12.74
C TYR A 422 3.45 -13.33 11.65
N ALA A 423 4.17 -12.70 10.76
CA ALA A 423 5.04 -13.32 9.77
C ALA A 423 6.53 -13.07 10.07
N ASP A 424 7.41 -13.83 9.49
CA ASP A 424 8.84 -13.55 9.47
C ASP A 424 9.29 -13.13 8.06
N LEU A 425 10.34 -12.32 8.02
CA LEU A 425 10.84 -11.72 6.79
C LEU A 425 11.39 -12.76 5.81
N LEU A 426 12.12 -13.76 6.32
CA LEU A 426 12.80 -14.72 5.46
C LEU A 426 11.83 -15.63 4.72
N GLN A 427 10.74 -16.07 5.37
CA GLN A 427 9.73 -16.92 4.76
C GLN A 427 9.01 -16.18 3.64
N GLY A 428 8.59 -14.92 3.88
CA GLY A 428 7.90 -14.13 2.87
C GLY A 428 8.78 -13.82 1.66
N GLN A 429 10.03 -13.42 1.87
CA GLN A 429 10.97 -13.18 0.77
C GLN A 429 11.30 -14.46 -0.03
N GLN A 430 11.34 -15.63 0.64
CA GLN A 430 11.51 -16.90 -0.08
C GLN A 430 10.26 -17.20 -0.92
N HIS A 431 9.07 -16.95 -0.42
CA HIS A 431 7.83 -17.14 -1.15
C HIS A 431 7.77 -16.28 -2.43
N VAL A 432 8.16 -15.00 -2.33
CA VAL A 432 8.31 -14.13 -3.51
C VAL A 432 9.32 -14.69 -4.50
N ALA A 433 10.47 -15.16 -4.03
CA ALA A 433 11.48 -15.77 -4.90
C ALA A 433 10.94 -17.04 -5.58
N ASP A 434 10.13 -17.83 -4.91
CA ASP A 434 9.50 -19.04 -5.46
C ASP A 434 8.45 -18.69 -6.53
N ILE A 435 7.65 -17.63 -6.33
CA ILE A 435 6.74 -17.08 -7.36
C ILE A 435 7.54 -16.66 -8.59
N VAL A 436 8.61 -15.87 -8.42
CA VAL A 436 9.46 -15.41 -9.52
C VAL A 436 10.10 -16.58 -10.27
N GLU A 437 10.56 -17.61 -9.55
CA GLU A 437 11.15 -18.81 -10.14
C GLU A 437 10.11 -19.66 -10.91
N ALA A 438 8.89 -19.76 -10.39
CA ALA A 438 7.80 -20.43 -11.08
C ALA A 438 7.49 -19.75 -12.43
N VAL A 439 7.43 -18.41 -12.43
CA VAL A 439 7.24 -17.63 -13.67
C VAL A 439 8.45 -17.78 -14.59
N ARG A 440 9.68 -17.73 -14.05
CA ARG A 440 10.94 -17.82 -14.82
C ARG A 440 11.06 -19.15 -15.57
N THR A 441 10.55 -20.21 -15.00
CA THR A 441 10.58 -21.55 -15.61
C THR A 441 9.37 -21.85 -16.50
N SER A 442 8.40 -20.93 -16.56
CA SER A 442 7.21 -21.03 -17.39
C SER A 442 7.47 -20.52 -18.84
N PRO A 443 6.60 -20.86 -19.80
CA PRO A 443 6.68 -20.34 -21.15
C PRO A 443 6.40 -18.83 -21.26
N TYR A 444 5.88 -18.19 -20.22
CA TYR A 444 5.50 -16.78 -20.19
C TYR A 444 6.68 -15.83 -19.94
N TRP A 445 7.79 -16.35 -19.38
CA TRP A 445 8.91 -15.54 -18.89
C TRP A 445 9.36 -14.45 -19.87
N GLY A 446 9.52 -14.80 -21.15
CA GLY A 446 10.09 -13.90 -22.17
C GLY A 446 9.36 -12.57 -22.35
N HIS A 447 8.09 -12.51 -21.97
CA HIS A 447 7.19 -11.37 -22.18
C HIS A 447 6.50 -10.90 -20.87
N THR A 448 7.07 -11.28 -19.72
CA THR A 448 6.51 -10.96 -18.40
C THR A 448 7.31 -9.86 -17.73
N LEU A 449 6.57 -8.91 -17.15
CA LEU A 449 7.04 -7.93 -16.18
C LEU A 449 6.51 -8.34 -14.81
N ILE A 450 7.40 -8.44 -13.80
CA ILE A 450 7.02 -8.67 -12.41
C ILE A 450 7.36 -7.42 -11.60
N VAL A 451 6.41 -6.95 -10.81
CA VAL A 451 6.63 -5.87 -9.82
C VAL A 451 6.39 -6.44 -8.45
N VAL A 452 7.35 -6.29 -7.55
CA VAL A 452 7.19 -6.61 -6.12
C VAL A 452 7.22 -5.31 -5.35
N THR A 453 6.22 -5.07 -4.52
CA THR A 453 6.19 -3.91 -3.65
C THR A 453 5.39 -4.21 -2.37
N TYR A 454 5.47 -3.29 -1.43
CA TYR A 454 4.80 -3.38 -0.14
C TYR A 454 3.62 -2.41 -0.10
N ASP A 455 2.60 -2.75 0.62
CA ASP A 455 1.38 -1.96 0.70
C ASP A 455 1.59 -0.65 1.46
N GLU A 456 2.40 -0.70 2.55
CA GLU A 456 2.73 0.49 3.34
C GLU A 456 3.96 0.23 4.24
N HIS A 457 4.37 1.22 5.04
CA HIS A 457 5.66 1.27 5.75
C HIS A 457 5.69 0.55 7.12
N GLY A 458 4.56 0.03 7.63
CA GLY A 458 4.48 -0.68 8.91
C GLY A 458 4.83 0.16 10.14
N GLY A 459 4.57 1.47 10.11
CA GLY A 459 4.94 2.39 11.19
C GLY A 459 6.46 2.63 11.31
N ARG A 460 7.27 2.05 10.42
CA ARG A 460 8.74 2.15 10.43
C ARG A 460 9.21 3.43 9.77
N TRP A 461 10.27 3.98 10.32
CA TRP A 461 10.87 5.21 9.83
C TRP A 461 11.55 5.04 8.47
N ASP A 462 11.51 6.11 7.68
CA ASP A 462 12.30 6.32 6.49
C ASP A 462 12.82 7.76 6.49
N HIS A 463 14.00 8.00 5.91
CA HIS A 463 14.61 9.32 5.94
C HIS A 463 14.12 10.26 4.85
N VAL A 464 13.48 9.74 3.79
CA VAL A 464 13.04 10.52 2.65
C VAL A 464 11.62 11.03 2.85
N SER A 465 11.46 12.34 2.72
CA SER A 465 10.13 12.96 2.73
C SER A 465 9.33 12.52 1.51
N PRO A 466 8.10 12.01 1.67
CA PRO A 466 7.26 11.66 0.54
C PRO A 466 6.89 12.90 -0.28
N PRO A 467 6.63 12.75 -1.59
CA PRO A 467 5.98 13.78 -2.39
C PRO A 467 4.53 14.00 -1.91
N THR A 468 3.82 14.92 -2.54
CA THR A 468 2.41 15.22 -2.21
C THR A 468 1.51 15.01 -3.43
N SER A 469 1.77 13.95 -4.19
CA SER A 469 1.14 13.71 -5.49
C SER A 469 -0.34 13.38 -5.35
N ASN A 470 -0.71 12.69 -4.28
CA ASN A 470 -2.07 12.21 -4.03
C ASN A 470 -2.88 13.12 -3.07
N GLY A 471 -2.42 14.35 -2.90
CA GLY A 471 -3.12 15.38 -2.15
C GLY A 471 -3.23 15.06 -0.65
N ILE A 472 -4.45 15.06 -0.12
CA ILE A 472 -4.68 14.75 1.31
C ILE A 472 -4.55 13.25 1.61
N TRP A 473 -4.59 12.40 0.61
CA TRP A 473 -4.54 10.95 0.78
C TRP A 473 -3.12 10.40 0.87
N GLY A 474 -2.12 11.08 0.32
CA GLY A 474 -0.72 10.64 0.27
C GLY A 474 0.10 11.55 -0.66
N ASP A 475 1.29 11.18 -1.00
CA ASP A 475 1.93 9.87 -0.80
C ASP A 475 2.34 9.62 0.67
N GLY A 476 2.35 8.37 1.07
CA GLY A 476 2.95 7.95 2.33
C GLY A 476 4.47 7.70 2.22
N THR A 477 5.03 7.10 3.23
CA THR A 477 6.47 6.80 3.37
C THR A 477 6.98 5.90 2.25
N ARG A 478 8.28 5.92 1.94
CA ARG A 478 8.85 4.98 0.96
C ARG A 478 8.68 3.53 1.40
N VAL A 479 8.38 2.69 0.41
CA VAL A 479 8.36 1.24 0.51
C VAL A 479 9.29 0.63 -0.55
N PRO A 480 9.78 -0.61 -0.42
CA PRO A 480 10.55 -1.24 -1.48
C PRO A 480 9.72 -1.41 -2.76
N GLY A 481 10.33 -1.10 -3.91
CA GLY A 481 9.78 -1.36 -5.23
C GLY A 481 10.80 -2.09 -6.10
N LEU A 482 10.49 -3.32 -6.54
CA LEU A 482 11.34 -4.11 -7.38
C LEU A 482 10.68 -4.32 -8.75
N VAL A 483 11.43 -4.08 -9.82
CA VAL A 483 10.97 -4.35 -11.19
C VAL A 483 11.83 -5.45 -11.78
N LEU A 484 11.21 -6.60 -12.04
CA LEU A 484 11.89 -7.87 -12.30
C LEU A 484 11.47 -8.44 -13.66
N GLY A 485 12.31 -9.29 -14.20
CA GLY A 485 12.00 -10.04 -15.41
C GLY A 485 12.89 -9.67 -16.60
N PRO A 486 12.70 -10.32 -17.73
CA PRO A 486 13.58 -10.16 -18.90
C PRO A 486 13.49 -8.78 -19.54
N LEU A 487 12.44 -8.01 -19.25
CA LEU A 487 12.22 -6.65 -19.77
C LEU A 487 12.69 -5.56 -18.80
N ALA A 488 13.01 -5.89 -17.56
CA ALA A 488 13.58 -4.96 -16.57
C ALA A 488 15.06 -4.70 -16.85
N LYS A 489 15.55 -3.52 -16.51
CA LYS A 489 16.98 -3.22 -16.47
C LYS A 489 17.68 -4.13 -15.47
N GLU A 490 18.92 -4.51 -15.78
CA GLU A 490 19.71 -5.38 -14.93
C GLU A 490 20.73 -4.57 -14.13
N HIS A 491 20.96 -4.94 -12.85
CA HIS A 491 21.90 -4.26 -11.95
C HIS A 491 21.68 -2.75 -11.90
N PHE A 492 20.42 -2.33 -11.77
CA PHE A 492 20.02 -0.94 -11.89
C PHE A 492 19.30 -0.45 -10.64
N VAL A 493 19.64 0.75 -10.19
CA VAL A 493 18.86 1.48 -9.19
C VAL A 493 18.12 2.60 -9.91
N ASP A 494 16.80 2.57 -9.86
CA ASP A 494 15.95 3.60 -10.44
C ASP A 494 15.63 4.65 -9.38
N HIS A 495 16.14 5.86 -9.60
CA HIS A 495 15.94 7.01 -8.73
C HIS A 495 14.70 7.85 -9.09
N THR A 496 13.94 7.42 -10.09
CA THR A 496 12.70 8.09 -10.48
C THR A 496 11.69 7.98 -9.33
N SER A 497 10.97 9.07 -9.06
CA SER A 497 9.89 9.04 -8.08
C SER A 497 8.70 8.25 -8.65
N HIS A 498 8.36 7.19 -7.96
CA HIS A 498 7.23 6.32 -8.23
C HIS A 498 6.37 6.16 -6.98
N ASP A 499 5.13 5.78 -7.18
CA ASP A 499 4.26 5.32 -6.10
C ASP A 499 3.50 4.04 -6.53
N THR A 500 2.62 3.53 -5.68
CA THR A 500 1.81 2.34 -6.00
C THR A 500 0.94 2.56 -7.24
N LEU A 501 0.50 3.81 -7.51
CA LEU A 501 -0.25 4.16 -8.72
C LEU A 501 0.61 4.13 -9.99
N SER A 502 1.94 4.17 -9.88
CA SER A 502 2.84 3.97 -11.02
C SER A 502 2.68 2.59 -11.65
N ILE A 503 2.29 1.60 -10.86
CA ILE A 503 1.94 0.25 -11.36
C ILE A 503 0.66 0.32 -12.17
N ILE A 504 -0.38 0.98 -11.65
CA ILE A 504 -1.66 1.19 -12.33
C ILE A 504 -1.44 1.95 -13.63
N LYS A 505 -0.66 3.03 -13.59
CA LYS A 505 -0.27 3.81 -14.76
C LYS A 505 0.40 2.96 -15.85
N THR A 506 1.30 2.07 -15.45
CA THR A 506 1.97 1.15 -16.37
C THR A 506 0.98 0.18 -17.04
N ILE A 507 0.02 -0.34 -16.27
CA ILE A 507 -1.06 -1.20 -16.77
C ILE A 507 -1.95 -0.42 -17.75
N GLU A 508 -2.33 0.80 -17.40
CA GLU A 508 -3.17 1.67 -18.23
C GLU A 508 -2.50 2.00 -19.57
N GLU A 509 -1.25 2.41 -19.54
CA GLU A 509 -0.49 2.73 -20.74
C GLU A 509 -0.30 1.50 -21.62
N ARG A 510 0.05 0.35 -21.01
CA ARG A 510 0.26 -0.92 -21.75
C ARG A 510 -1.00 -1.39 -22.45
N PHE A 511 -2.16 -1.32 -21.81
CA PHE A 511 -3.41 -1.85 -22.39
C PHE A 511 -4.33 -0.78 -22.96
N GLY A 512 -3.94 0.50 -22.91
CA GLY A 512 -4.71 1.63 -23.42
C GLY A 512 -6.02 1.80 -22.68
N LEU A 513 -5.95 1.78 -21.34
CA LEU A 513 -7.10 1.97 -20.47
C LEU A 513 -7.31 3.45 -20.17
N GLU A 514 -8.55 3.83 -19.86
CA GLU A 514 -8.86 5.14 -19.32
C GLU A 514 -8.44 5.20 -17.84
N PRO A 515 -7.83 6.29 -17.38
CA PRO A 515 -7.49 6.45 -15.98
C PRO A 515 -8.69 6.32 -15.05
N LEU A 516 -8.41 5.92 -13.81
CA LEU A 516 -9.41 5.86 -12.73
C LEU A 516 -9.74 7.26 -12.22
N THR A 517 -8.70 8.06 -12.00
CA THR A 517 -8.78 9.42 -11.43
C THR A 517 -7.70 10.33 -12.03
N THR A 518 -7.58 11.53 -11.49
CA THR A 518 -6.45 12.42 -11.81
C THR A 518 -5.15 12.00 -11.13
N TYR A 519 -5.19 11.20 -10.06
CA TYR A 519 -3.99 10.74 -9.34
C TYR A 519 -3.18 9.77 -10.20
N ASP A 520 -3.78 8.67 -10.62
CA ASP A 520 -3.15 7.69 -11.50
C ASP A 520 -2.86 8.26 -12.90
N ALA A 521 -3.71 9.15 -13.42
CA ALA A 521 -3.45 9.86 -14.67
C ALA A 521 -2.12 10.64 -14.66
N ASN A 522 -1.76 11.23 -13.51
CA ASN A 522 -0.56 12.04 -13.32
C ASN A 522 0.64 11.24 -12.78
N ALA A 523 0.45 9.99 -12.39
CA ALA A 523 1.54 9.13 -11.92
C ALA A 523 2.56 8.86 -13.04
N SER A 524 3.82 8.65 -12.67
CA SER A 524 4.87 8.20 -13.58
C SER A 524 4.77 6.69 -13.79
N SER A 525 4.77 6.20 -15.02
CA SER A 525 4.84 4.74 -15.25
C SER A 525 6.25 4.20 -14.93
N LEU A 526 6.35 2.87 -14.81
CA LEU A 526 7.61 2.18 -14.51
C LEU A 526 8.56 2.05 -15.73
N GLU A 527 8.34 2.84 -16.78
CA GLU A 527 9.12 2.78 -18.02
C GLU A 527 10.62 3.07 -17.79
N SER A 528 10.95 3.92 -16.79
CA SER A 528 12.32 4.21 -16.39
C SER A 528 13.11 2.97 -15.94
N SER A 529 12.42 1.96 -15.43
CA SER A 529 12.99 0.68 -14.98
C SER A 529 13.14 -0.35 -16.09
N LEU A 530 12.65 -0.08 -17.31
CA LEU A 530 12.61 -1.05 -18.41
C LEU A 530 13.75 -0.84 -19.42
N LYS A 531 14.18 -1.93 -20.10
CA LYS A 531 15.23 -1.95 -21.12
C LYS A 531 14.64 -2.05 -22.52
N PHE A 532 14.16 -0.95 -23.04
CA PHE A 532 13.60 -0.89 -24.40
C PHE A 532 14.49 -0.13 -25.38
#